data_413b14a3d61fa39d33e65106d3153802
#
_entry.id   413b14a3d61fa39d33e65106d3153802
#
_cell.length_a   1.000
_cell.length_b   1.000
_cell.length_c   1.000
_cell.angle_alpha   90.00
_cell.angle_beta   90.00
_cell.angle_gamma   90.00
#
_symmetry.space_group_name_H-M   'P 1'
#
loop_
_entity.id
_entity.type
_entity.pdbx_description
1 polymer ?
#
loop_
_entity_poly.entity_id
_entity_poly.type
_entity_poly.pdbx_seq_one_letter_code
_entity_poly.pdbx_strand_id
1 'polypeptide(L)'
;MDNRKGGSLMTIEPVYILGAGMHPWGKWGRDFTEYGVVAARAALRDAGLDWRQIQLVAGADTIRNGYPGFVAGATFAQKLGWTGIPVSSSYAACASGSQALQSARAQIMAGLCDVALVVGADTTPKGFFAPVGGERRSDPDWQRFHLIGATNTVYFALLARRRMDLYGATVEDFA
;
A
#
# COMPACT_ATOMS: atom_id res chain seq x y z
N MET A 1 -32.56 -30.48 -27.81
CA MET A 1 -32.16 -29.13 -28.27
C MET A 1 -31.17 -28.59 -27.24
N ASP A 2 -29.87 -28.83 -27.49
CA ASP A 2 -28.76 -28.38 -26.64
C ASP A 2 -28.30 -27.01 -27.17
N ASN A 3 -28.68 -25.94 -26.47
CA ASN A 3 -28.31 -24.59 -26.83
C ASN A 3 -27.18 -24.10 -25.91
N ARG A 4 -26.03 -24.77 -25.94
CA ARG A 4 -24.78 -24.23 -25.37
C ARG A 4 -24.25 -23.15 -26.30
N LYS A 5 -24.78 -21.92 -26.15
CA LYS A 5 -24.15 -20.73 -26.73
C LYS A 5 -22.75 -20.64 -26.18
N GLY A 6 -21.77 -20.79 -27.07
CA GLY A 6 -20.37 -20.60 -26.76
C GLY A 6 -20.14 -19.19 -26.20
N GLY A 7 -19.93 -19.10 -24.91
CA GLY A 7 -19.42 -17.88 -24.29
C GLY A 7 -18.02 -17.62 -24.86
N SER A 8 -17.84 -16.53 -25.57
CA SER A 8 -16.54 -16.02 -25.93
C SER A 8 -15.76 -15.88 -24.61
N LEU A 9 -14.69 -16.64 -24.47
CA LEU A 9 -13.71 -16.41 -23.42
C LEU A 9 -13.22 -14.97 -23.60
N MET A 10 -13.60 -14.07 -22.69
CA MET A 10 -13.03 -12.73 -22.66
C MET A 10 -11.53 -12.87 -22.51
N THR A 11 -10.81 -12.57 -23.55
CA THR A 11 -9.34 -12.45 -23.51
C THR A 11 -9.05 -11.26 -22.60
N ILE A 12 -8.57 -11.51 -21.39
CA ILE A 12 -8.14 -10.45 -20.49
C ILE A 12 -6.82 -9.93 -21.04
N GLU A 13 -6.83 -8.69 -21.51
CA GLU A 13 -5.61 -8.02 -21.92
C GLU A 13 -4.67 -7.85 -20.72
N PRO A 14 -3.37 -8.12 -20.89
CA PRO A 14 -2.41 -7.97 -19.81
C PRO A 14 -2.20 -6.50 -19.46
N VAL A 15 -2.11 -6.19 -18.16
CA VAL A 15 -1.71 -4.88 -17.66
C VAL A 15 -0.25 -4.95 -17.25
N TYR A 16 0.55 -3.99 -17.71
CA TYR A 16 1.99 -3.97 -17.53
C TYR A 16 2.42 -2.92 -16.50
N ILE A 17 3.50 -3.19 -15.78
CA ILE A 17 4.20 -2.20 -14.97
C ILE A 17 5.25 -1.55 -15.87
N LEU A 18 5.08 -0.26 -16.14
CA LEU A 18 5.96 0.50 -17.04
C LEU A 18 7.21 1.04 -16.35
N GLY A 19 7.13 1.29 -15.06
CA GLY A 19 8.24 1.78 -14.28
C GLY A 19 8.00 1.66 -12.78
N ALA A 20 9.07 1.68 -12.02
CA ALA A 20 9.07 1.58 -10.57
C ALA A 20 9.97 2.65 -9.93
N GLY A 21 9.63 3.04 -8.71
CA GLY A 21 10.42 4.01 -7.96
C GLY A 21 10.24 3.85 -6.47
N MET A 22 11.28 4.17 -5.73
CA MET A 22 11.28 4.03 -4.28
C MET A 22 12.08 5.17 -3.65
N HIS A 23 11.62 5.65 -2.50
CA HIS A 23 12.43 6.46 -1.61
C HIS A 23 13.27 5.53 -0.72
N PRO A 24 14.57 5.82 -0.48
CA PRO A 24 15.39 5.00 0.41
C PRO A 24 14.78 4.87 1.81
N TRP A 25 14.86 3.69 2.40
CA TRP A 25 14.47 3.47 3.78
C TRP A 25 15.37 4.25 4.75
N GLY A 26 14.80 4.74 5.83
CA GLY A 26 15.55 5.41 6.88
C GLY A 26 14.74 6.48 7.63
N LYS A 27 15.43 7.15 8.56
CA LYS A 27 14.88 8.27 9.35
C LYS A 27 15.34 9.59 8.72
N TRP A 28 14.60 10.08 7.75
CA TRP A 28 14.97 11.28 6.98
C TRP A 28 14.37 12.58 7.51
N GLY A 29 13.47 12.49 8.51
CA GLY A 29 12.87 13.67 9.15
C GLY A 29 11.89 14.45 8.27
N ARG A 30 11.39 13.83 7.19
CA ARG A 30 10.41 14.43 6.27
C ARG A 30 9.05 13.79 6.47
N ASP A 31 8.02 14.43 5.94
CA ASP A 31 6.70 13.84 5.97
C ASP A 31 6.53 12.77 4.87
N PHE A 32 5.55 11.90 5.05
CA PHE A 32 5.30 10.79 4.14
C PHE A 32 4.92 11.24 2.72
N THR A 33 4.34 12.44 2.56
CA THR A 33 3.97 12.95 1.23
C THR A 33 5.21 13.26 0.41
N GLU A 34 6.28 13.75 1.03
CA GLU A 34 7.56 13.97 0.36
C GLU A 34 8.18 12.65 -0.10
N TYR A 35 8.12 11.60 0.74
CA TYR A 35 8.61 10.26 0.38
C TYR A 35 7.83 9.70 -0.82
N GLY A 36 6.50 9.80 -0.79
CA GLY A 36 5.65 9.35 -1.88
C GLY A 36 5.90 10.09 -3.19
N VAL A 37 6.09 11.41 -3.12
CA VAL A 37 6.41 12.21 -4.32
C VAL A 37 7.77 11.86 -4.91
N VAL A 38 8.77 11.60 -4.08
CA VAL A 38 10.10 11.17 -4.56
C VAL A 38 9.99 9.82 -5.27
N ALA A 39 9.31 8.84 -4.67
CA ALA A 39 9.07 7.53 -5.27
C ALA A 39 8.27 7.64 -6.57
N ALA A 40 7.18 8.41 -6.57
CA ALA A 40 6.35 8.64 -7.77
C ALA A 40 7.15 9.25 -8.92
N ARG A 41 7.94 10.28 -8.65
CA ARG A 41 8.80 10.91 -9.67
C ARG A 41 9.88 9.95 -10.18
N ALA A 42 10.41 9.08 -9.32
CA ALA A 42 11.34 8.04 -9.74
C ALA A 42 10.66 7.02 -10.68
N ALA A 43 9.46 6.57 -10.35
CA ALA A 43 8.68 5.67 -11.20
C ALA A 43 8.34 6.30 -12.57
N LEU A 44 7.94 7.57 -12.60
CA LEU A 44 7.67 8.29 -13.84
C LEU A 44 8.91 8.39 -14.73
N ARG A 45 10.07 8.69 -14.15
CA ARG A 45 11.34 8.73 -14.90
C ARG A 45 11.72 7.35 -15.46
N ASP A 46 11.55 6.31 -14.66
CA ASP A 46 11.84 4.93 -15.07
C ASP A 46 10.92 4.47 -16.21
N ALA A 47 9.65 4.88 -16.17
CA ALA A 47 8.67 4.63 -17.22
C ALA A 47 8.87 5.51 -18.48
N GLY A 48 9.67 6.57 -18.40
CA GLY A 48 9.78 7.56 -19.49
C GLY A 48 8.51 8.40 -19.68
N LEU A 49 7.71 8.59 -18.64
CA LEU A 49 6.42 9.28 -18.70
C LEU A 49 6.47 10.62 -17.97
N ASP A 50 5.75 11.61 -18.53
CA ASP A 50 5.44 12.87 -17.83
C ASP A 50 4.21 12.68 -16.93
N TRP A 51 4.17 13.45 -15.83
CA TRP A 51 3.03 13.47 -14.92
C TRP A 51 1.69 13.75 -15.61
N ARG A 52 1.67 14.57 -16.64
CA ARG A 52 0.45 14.92 -17.39
C ARG A 52 -0.10 13.78 -18.24
N GLN A 53 0.64 12.71 -18.44
CA GLN A 53 0.19 11.51 -19.15
C GLN A 53 -0.53 10.53 -18.24
N ILE A 54 -0.46 10.75 -16.92
CA ILE A 54 -1.16 9.92 -15.95
C ILE A 54 -2.65 10.26 -15.97
N GLN A 55 -3.49 9.23 -16.02
CA GLN A 55 -4.95 9.33 -16.11
C GLN A 55 -5.68 8.94 -14.81
N LEU A 56 -4.96 8.32 -13.87
CA LEU A 56 -5.47 7.92 -12.57
C LEU A 56 -4.33 7.91 -11.54
N VAL A 57 -4.61 8.38 -10.33
CA VAL A 57 -3.75 8.12 -9.16
C VAL A 57 -4.45 7.19 -8.19
N ALA A 58 -3.83 6.06 -7.89
CA ALA A 58 -4.22 5.17 -6.81
C ALA A 58 -3.24 5.31 -5.64
N GLY A 59 -3.65 6.00 -4.60
CA GLY A 59 -2.85 6.22 -3.40
C GLY A 59 -3.07 5.16 -2.33
N ALA A 60 -2.04 4.88 -1.55
CA ALA A 60 -2.09 3.96 -0.43
C ALA A 60 -1.39 4.53 0.80
N ASP A 61 -1.97 4.31 1.95
CA ASP A 61 -1.34 4.53 3.25
C ASP A 61 -1.81 3.48 4.25
N THR A 62 -1.03 3.27 5.30
CA THR A 62 -1.37 2.32 6.37
C THR A 62 -1.76 3.05 7.66
N ILE A 63 -1.20 4.22 7.89
CA ILE A 63 -1.19 4.86 9.21
C ILE A 63 -2.08 6.09 9.29
N ARG A 64 -2.49 6.69 8.17
CA ARG A 64 -3.22 7.95 8.09
C ARG A 64 -2.55 9.14 8.80
N ASN A 65 -1.39 8.98 9.34
CA ASN A 65 -0.49 9.98 9.93
C ASN A 65 -1.15 11.09 10.79
N GLY A 66 -2.29 10.80 11.42
CA GLY A 66 -3.02 11.74 12.25
C GLY A 66 -3.75 12.88 11.51
N TYR A 67 -3.81 12.83 10.20
CA TYR A 67 -4.52 13.81 9.38
C TYR A 67 -6.02 13.53 9.36
N PRO A 68 -6.87 14.40 9.96
CA PRO A 68 -8.31 14.27 9.80
C PRO A 68 -8.70 14.45 8.33
N GLY A 69 -9.46 13.51 7.77
CA GLY A 69 -9.90 13.58 6.38
C GLY A 69 -8.80 13.34 5.34
N PHE A 70 -7.67 12.80 5.75
CA PHE A 70 -6.59 12.45 4.84
C PHE A 70 -7.02 11.42 3.79
N VAL A 71 -6.70 11.70 2.53
CA VAL A 71 -7.00 10.86 1.37
C VAL A 71 -5.72 10.68 0.57
N ALA A 72 -5.06 9.54 0.66
CA ALA A 72 -3.71 9.29 0.13
C ALA A 72 -3.58 9.68 -1.35
N GLY A 73 -4.47 9.20 -2.20
CA GLY A 73 -4.45 9.51 -3.64
C GLY A 73 -4.53 11.00 -3.93
N ALA A 74 -5.46 11.70 -3.28
CA ALA A 74 -5.63 13.14 -3.46
C ALA A 74 -4.42 13.93 -2.96
N THR A 75 -3.84 13.53 -1.83
CA THR A 75 -2.67 14.21 -1.26
C THR A 75 -1.45 14.08 -2.15
N PHE A 76 -1.18 12.90 -2.70
CA PHE A 76 -0.07 12.72 -3.65
C PHE A 76 -0.33 13.45 -4.96
N ALA A 77 -1.55 13.41 -5.51
CA ALA A 77 -1.91 14.15 -6.71
C ALA A 77 -1.75 15.67 -6.51
N GLN A 78 -2.14 16.18 -5.36
CA GLN A 78 -1.94 17.59 -5.00
C GLN A 78 -0.46 17.98 -4.99
N LYS A 79 0.39 17.17 -4.39
CA LYS A 79 1.85 17.42 -4.30
C LYS A 79 2.58 17.27 -5.64
N LEU A 80 2.04 16.46 -6.55
CA LEU A 80 2.55 16.31 -7.91
C LEU A 80 2.07 17.43 -8.85
N GLY A 81 1.00 18.12 -8.47
CA GLY A 81 0.34 19.18 -9.25
C GLY A 81 -0.99 18.69 -9.84
N TRP A 82 -2.09 19.35 -9.48
CA TRP A 82 -3.43 18.99 -9.93
C TRP A 82 -3.55 19.02 -11.45
N THR A 83 -4.02 17.92 -12.03
CA THR A 83 -4.35 17.80 -13.46
C THR A 83 -5.83 17.54 -13.72
N GLY A 84 -6.62 17.40 -12.64
CA GLY A 84 -8.06 17.08 -12.73
C GLY A 84 -8.37 15.59 -12.94
N ILE A 85 -7.36 14.73 -12.89
CA ILE A 85 -7.54 13.28 -13.07
C ILE A 85 -8.22 12.63 -11.85
N PRO A 86 -8.94 11.52 -12.04
CA PRO A 86 -9.49 10.72 -10.97
C PRO A 86 -8.43 10.26 -9.97
N VAL A 87 -8.83 10.20 -8.70
CA VAL A 87 -7.99 9.67 -7.64
C VAL A 87 -8.74 8.61 -6.85
N SER A 88 -8.05 7.57 -6.42
CA SER A 88 -8.54 6.59 -5.46
C SER A 88 -7.58 6.48 -4.29
N SER A 89 -8.07 5.99 -3.18
CA SER A 89 -7.25 5.74 -1.99
C SER A 89 -7.59 4.40 -1.38
N SER A 90 -6.57 3.66 -1.01
CA SER A 90 -6.69 2.33 -0.42
C SER A 90 -6.16 2.34 1.00
N TYR A 91 -6.95 1.76 1.89
CA TYR A 91 -6.56 1.51 3.27
C TYR A 91 -6.89 0.06 3.62
N ALA A 92 -5.87 -0.80 3.65
CA ALA A 92 -5.96 -2.21 3.98
C ALA A 92 -4.78 -2.63 4.87
N ALA A 93 -4.45 -1.77 5.85
CA ALA A 93 -3.28 -1.93 6.71
C ALA A 93 -2.02 -2.24 5.89
N CYS A 94 -1.25 -3.27 6.24
CA CYS A 94 -0.02 -3.65 5.53
C CYS A 94 -0.22 -4.02 4.05
N ALA A 95 -1.46 -4.29 3.62
CA ALA A 95 -1.80 -4.63 2.24
C ALA A 95 -2.28 -3.41 1.40
N SER A 96 -2.23 -2.19 1.94
CA SER A 96 -2.75 -0.99 1.26
C SER A 96 -2.13 -0.77 -0.12
N GLY A 97 -0.82 -0.96 -0.27
CA GLY A 97 -0.13 -0.83 -1.56
C GLY A 97 -0.60 -1.86 -2.58
N SER A 98 -0.74 -3.12 -2.18
CA SER A 98 -1.26 -4.18 -3.05
C SER A 98 -2.72 -3.91 -3.44
N GLN A 99 -3.52 -3.39 -2.52
CA GLN A 99 -4.92 -3.03 -2.79
C GLN A 99 -5.01 -1.86 -3.80
N ALA A 100 -4.16 -0.85 -3.68
CA ALA A 100 -4.09 0.25 -4.63
C ALA A 100 -3.67 -0.24 -6.02
N LEU A 101 -2.70 -1.15 -6.11
CA LEU A 101 -2.27 -1.76 -7.36
C LEU A 101 -3.41 -2.55 -8.03
N GLN A 102 -4.15 -3.35 -7.26
CA GLN A 102 -5.32 -4.08 -7.78
C GLN A 102 -6.44 -3.13 -8.23
N SER A 103 -6.68 -2.04 -7.49
CA SER A 103 -7.64 -1.01 -7.89
C SER A 103 -7.27 -0.37 -9.23
N ALA A 104 -6.01 0.04 -9.39
CA ALA A 104 -5.52 0.62 -10.65
C ALA A 104 -5.64 -0.39 -11.81
N ARG A 105 -5.22 -1.63 -11.59
CA ARG A 105 -5.35 -2.71 -12.57
C ARG A 105 -6.81 -2.90 -13.02
N ALA A 106 -7.73 -2.96 -12.07
CA ALA A 106 -9.15 -3.13 -12.37
C ALA A 106 -9.72 -1.99 -13.23
N GLN A 107 -9.30 -0.75 -12.97
CA GLN A 107 -9.75 0.42 -13.74
C GLN A 107 -9.16 0.42 -15.16
N ILE A 108 -7.91 0.02 -15.34
CA ILE A 108 -7.31 -0.17 -16.68
C ILE A 108 -8.08 -1.26 -17.44
N MET A 109 -8.30 -2.41 -16.82
CA MET A 109 -9.05 -3.51 -17.44
C MET A 109 -10.50 -3.16 -17.77
N ALA A 110 -11.10 -2.25 -17.03
CA ALA A 110 -12.45 -1.71 -17.30
C ALA A 110 -12.46 -0.64 -18.40
N GLY A 111 -11.30 -0.25 -18.95
CA GLY A 111 -11.18 0.78 -19.97
C GLY A 111 -11.45 2.21 -19.45
N LEU A 112 -11.34 2.43 -18.14
CA LEU A 112 -11.53 3.74 -17.52
C LEU A 112 -10.27 4.62 -17.60
N CYS A 113 -9.11 4.01 -17.76
CA CYS A 113 -7.84 4.67 -18.02
C CYS A 113 -6.87 3.68 -18.68
N ASP A 114 -5.86 4.22 -19.38
CA ASP A 114 -4.79 3.42 -20.00
C ASP A 114 -3.53 3.42 -19.14
N VAL A 115 -3.30 4.52 -18.41
CA VAL A 115 -2.09 4.72 -17.60
C VAL A 115 -2.46 5.23 -16.21
N ALA A 116 -2.03 4.50 -15.20
CA ALA A 116 -2.26 4.83 -13.80
C ALA A 116 -0.93 4.93 -13.03
N LEU A 117 -0.86 5.86 -12.09
CA LEU A 117 0.19 5.93 -11.08
C LEU A 117 -0.31 5.33 -9.77
N VAL A 118 0.40 4.33 -9.28
CA VAL A 118 0.18 3.78 -7.93
C VAL A 118 1.27 4.33 -7.02
N VAL A 119 0.90 4.96 -5.92
CA VAL A 119 1.85 5.53 -4.97
C VAL A 119 1.44 5.26 -3.53
N GLY A 120 2.37 4.78 -2.72
CA GLY A 120 2.17 4.57 -1.30
C GLY A 120 3.34 5.11 -0.50
N ALA A 121 3.05 5.70 0.64
CA ALA A 121 4.05 6.13 1.60
C ALA A 121 3.44 6.29 2.99
N ASP A 122 4.26 6.02 3.99
CA ASP A 122 3.93 6.19 5.39
C ASP A 122 5.12 6.72 6.18
N THR A 123 4.82 7.39 7.28
CA THR A 123 5.78 7.59 8.37
C THR A 123 5.26 6.87 9.60
N THR A 124 6.03 5.93 10.12
CA THR A 124 5.64 5.13 11.27
C THR A 124 5.91 5.90 12.57
N PRO A 125 4.88 6.40 13.27
CA PRO A 125 5.08 7.08 14.53
C PRO A 125 5.52 6.09 15.62
N LYS A 126 6.17 6.60 16.64
CA LYS A 126 6.53 5.81 17.83
C LYS A 126 5.25 5.28 18.48
N GLY A 127 5.23 4.00 18.81
CA GLY A 127 4.06 3.36 19.41
C GLY A 127 2.95 2.97 18.43
N PHE A 128 3.20 2.98 17.13
CA PHE A 128 2.22 2.67 16.08
C PHE A 128 1.46 1.34 16.30
N PHE A 129 2.11 0.33 16.83
CA PHE A 129 1.47 -0.98 17.09
C PHE A 129 0.76 -1.05 18.45
N ALA A 130 0.81 0.02 19.24
CA ALA A 130 0.05 0.08 20.49
C ALA A 130 -1.45 0.27 20.21
N PRO A 131 -2.35 -0.35 20.98
CA PRO A 131 -3.78 -0.10 20.88
C PRO A 131 -4.09 1.37 21.09
N VAL A 132 -4.92 1.95 20.23
CA VAL A 132 -5.34 3.36 20.30
C VAL A 132 -6.69 3.44 21.01
N GLY A 133 -6.84 4.40 21.91
CA GLY A 133 -8.09 4.64 22.66
C GLY A 133 -8.03 4.18 24.10
N GLY A 134 -9.14 4.37 24.79
CA GLY A 134 -9.27 4.01 26.22
C GLY A 134 -9.29 2.51 26.49
N GLU A 135 -9.45 2.16 27.75
CA GLU A 135 -9.53 0.78 28.21
C GLU A 135 -10.64 0.00 27.48
N ARG A 136 -10.30 -1.11 26.85
CA ARG A 136 -11.20 -1.99 26.11
C ARG A 136 -11.04 -3.43 26.59
N ARG A 137 -11.48 -3.71 27.82
CA ARG A 137 -11.30 -5.02 28.48
C ARG A 137 -11.92 -6.20 27.74
N SER A 138 -12.91 -5.96 26.88
CA SER A 138 -13.52 -6.98 26.02
C SER A 138 -12.84 -7.15 24.67
N ASP A 139 -11.85 -6.31 24.33
CA ASP A 139 -11.10 -6.37 23.08
C ASP A 139 -9.88 -7.31 23.27
N PRO A 140 -9.81 -8.46 22.56
CA PRO A 140 -8.70 -9.40 22.71
C PRO A 140 -7.34 -8.79 22.36
N ASP A 141 -7.28 -7.86 21.43
CA ASP A 141 -6.01 -7.23 21.03
C ASP A 141 -5.54 -6.24 22.11
N TRP A 142 -6.47 -5.49 22.70
CA TRP A 142 -6.17 -4.65 23.85
C TRP A 142 -5.67 -5.48 25.05
N GLN A 143 -6.32 -6.63 25.32
CA GLN A 143 -5.90 -7.53 26.39
C GLN A 143 -4.51 -8.09 26.16
N ARG A 144 -4.20 -8.59 24.96
CA ARG A 144 -2.87 -9.10 24.60
C ARG A 144 -1.80 -8.05 24.79
N PHE A 145 -2.04 -6.82 24.34
CA PHE A 145 -1.08 -5.74 24.49
C PHE A 145 -0.86 -5.39 25.98
N HIS A 146 -1.91 -5.19 26.75
CA HIS A 146 -1.80 -4.74 28.14
C HIS A 146 -1.38 -5.84 29.13
N LEU A 147 -1.78 -7.08 28.90
CA LEU A 147 -1.44 -8.18 29.80
C LEU A 147 -0.06 -8.77 29.51
N ILE A 148 0.33 -8.88 28.25
CA ILE A 148 1.57 -9.58 27.86
C ILE A 148 2.47 -8.76 26.94
N GLY A 149 2.11 -7.54 26.62
CA GLY A 149 2.90 -6.66 25.74
C GLY A 149 3.01 -7.16 24.28
N ALA A 150 2.11 -8.06 23.86
CA ALA A 150 2.18 -8.69 22.55
C ALA A 150 1.70 -7.76 21.45
N THR A 151 2.63 -7.07 20.81
CA THR A 151 2.41 -6.33 19.56
C THR A 151 2.63 -7.24 18.34
N ASN A 152 2.27 -6.78 17.15
CA ASN A 152 2.53 -7.53 15.91
C ASN A 152 4.00 -7.92 15.75
N THR A 153 4.93 -7.07 16.12
CA THR A 153 6.37 -7.36 16.06
C THR A 153 6.76 -8.51 16.98
N VAL A 154 6.19 -8.57 18.18
CA VAL A 154 6.41 -9.69 19.11
C VAL A 154 5.84 -10.99 18.54
N TYR A 155 4.65 -10.94 17.95
CA TYR A 155 4.04 -12.10 17.29
C TYR A 155 4.93 -12.67 16.19
N PHE A 156 5.40 -11.83 15.28
CA PHE A 156 6.29 -12.26 14.20
C PHE A 156 7.64 -12.75 14.71
N ALA A 157 8.18 -12.15 15.76
CA ALA A 157 9.41 -12.64 16.41
C ALA A 157 9.22 -14.05 17.00
N LEU A 158 8.09 -14.31 17.64
CA LEU A 158 7.76 -15.65 18.15
C LEU A 158 7.60 -16.68 17.01
N LEU A 159 6.96 -16.30 15.91
CA LEU A 159 6.83 -17.17 14.73
C LEU A 159 8.19 -17.45 14.08
N ALA A 160 9.04 -16.43 13.93
CA ALA A 160 10.39 -16.59 13.44
C ALA A 160 11.20 -17.55 14.34
N ARG A 161 11.16 -17.34 15.65
CA ARG A 161 11.85 -18.21 16.61
C ARG A 161 11.36 -19.65 16.49
N ARG A 162 10.06 -19.89 16.45
CA ARG A 162 9.49 -21.22 16.26
C ARG A 162 9.96 -21.87 14.95
N ARG A 163 10.05 -21.09 13.86
CA ARG A 163 10.56 -21.61 12.58
C ARG A 163 12.03 -22.01 12.67
N MET A 164 12.86 -21.21 13.37
CA MET A 164 14.26 -21.56 13.63
C MET A 164 14.35 -22.88 14.41
N ASP A 165 13.56 -23.03 15.46
CA ASP A 165 13.59 -24.22 16.32
C ASP A 165 13.07 -25.49 15.62
N LEU A 166 12.04 -25.40 14.78
CA LEU A 166 11.43 -26.55 14.12
C LEU A 166 12.07 -26.93 12.78
N TYR A 167 12.62 -25.97 12.05
CA TYR A 167 13.07 -26.15 10.68
C TYR A 167 14.51 -25.71 10.45
N GLY A 168 15.23 -25.31 11.49
CA GLY A 168 16.63 -24.92 11.40
C GLY A 168 16.86 -23.61 10.62
N ALA A 169 15.84 -22.76 10.45
CA ALA A 169 16.02 -21.48 9.80
C ALA A 169 17.00 -20.60 10.59
N THR A 170 17.80 -19.80 9.90
CA THR A 170 18.78 -18.88 10.46
C THR A 170 18.30 -17.45 10.43
N VAL A 171 19.02 -16.52 11.02
CA VAL A 171 18.70 -15.09 10.98
C VAL A 171 18.74 -14.56 9.54
N GLU A 172 19.64 -15.08 8.72
CA GLU A 172 19.84 -14.71 7.33
C GLU A 172 18.63 -15.09 6.46
N ASP A 173 17.87 -16.12 6.83
CA ASP A 173 16.63 -16.51 6.12
C ASP A 173 15.50 -15.50 6.31
N PHE A 174 15.64 -14.53 7.21
CA PHE A 174 14.66 -13.47 7.50
C PHE A 174 15.13 -12.08 7.04
N ALA A 175 16.29 -11.96 6.37
CA ALA A 175 16.89 -10.69 5.95
C ALA A 175 16.35 -10.15 4.63
#